data_d8d489f27cff06b4dded7728a7e850f8
#
_entry.id   d8d489f27cff06b4dded7728a7e850f8
#
_cell.length_a   1.000
_cell.length_b   1.000
_cell.length_c   1.000
_cell.angle_alpha   90.00
_cell.angle_beta   90.00
_cell.angle_gamma   90.00
#
_symmetry.space_group_name_H-M   'P 1'
#
loop_
_entity.id
_entity.type
_entity.pdbx_description
1 polymer ?
#
loop_
_entity_poly.entity_id
_entity_poly.type
_entity_poly.pdbx_seq_one_letter_code
_entity_poly.pdbx_strand_id
1 'polypeptide(L)'
;DYSINYDLNGGSISSQPTSYNVESDSFTLPQPTREGYTFVGWTGDNGLIPTVNVVIEKGTIGDKNYKANWKVIDYSINYDLNGGSISSQPTSYNVESDSFTLPQPTKKGYTFVGWTGTELSSTSKNVTINKGSIGNRKYVANWSVNYYTVNYYVQNSLWTTRSVAYNTTPENLNAQSALDIYHKFNYWEGWVDKMPTNTVNLYANITESYCMLMTGHGPYGNAQALLNVFKSAGWTGRIEEAPSAPGYYWVVTDYTLTRAQADIQRNYIANHTNYTNYNFPYLYWVGLSCTNGIGDTWTRSVGTKNFTSQW
;
A
#
# COMPACT_ATOMS: atom_id res chain seq x y z
N ASP A 1 -16.54 -30.33 -74.02
CA ASP A 1 -16.29 -29.61 -72.78
C ASP A 1 -15.00 -30.10 -72.18
N TYR A 2 -14.25 -29.18 -71.63
CA TYR A 2 -13.04 -29.40 -70.87
C TYR A 2 -13.28 -29.17 -69.39
N SER A 3 -12.63 -29.94 -68.47
CA SER A 3 -12.80 -29.85 -67.03
C SER A 3 -11.87 -28.80 -66.45
N ILE A 4 -12.29 -28.20 -65.29
CA ILE A 4 -11.43 -27.37 -64.42
C ILE A 4 -11.38 -28.05 -63.06
N ASN A 5 -10.20 -28.47 -62.65
CA ASN A 5 -9.91 -29.10 -61.39
C ASN A 5 -9.23 -28.11 -60.44
N TYR A 6 -9.78 -27.99 -59.22
CA TYR A 6 -9.26 -27.10 -58.21
C TYR A 6 -8.74 -27.90 -57.01
N ASP A 7 -7.43 -27.81 -56.73
CA ASP A 7 -6.89 -28.15 -55.43
C ASP A 7 -6.94 -26.90 -54.55
N LEU A 8 -7.93 -26.80 -53.68
CA LEU A 8 -8.13 -25.65 -52.81
C LEU A 8 -7.13 -25.60 -51.65
N ASN A 9 -6.34 -26.68 -51.45
CA ASN A 9 -5.29 -26.77 -50.42
C ASN A 9 -5.78 -26.29 -49.05
N GLY A 10 -6.94 -26.80 -48.62
CA GLY A 10 -7.59 -26.47 -47.34
C GLY A 10 -8.46 -25.20 -47.32
N GLY A 11 -8.62 -24.55 -48.47
CA GLY A 11 -9.57 -23.45 -48.64
C GLY A 11 -10.98 -23.90 -49.09
N SER A 12 -11.84 -22.92 -49.33
CA SER A 12 -13.20 -23.10 -49.83
C SER A 12 -13.56 -22.05 -50.87
N ILE A 13 -14.44 -22.43 -51.78
CA ILE A 13 -15.07 -21.54 -52.77
C ILE A 13 -16.57 -21.76 -52.71
N SER A 14 -17.36 -20.71 -52.69
CA SER A 14 -18.83 -20.81 -52.67
C SER A 14 -19.45 -21.16 -54.03
N SER A 15 -18.79 -20.77 -55.13
CA SER A 15 -19.23 -21.07 -56.49
C SER A 15 -18.02 -21.02 -57.41
N GLN A 16 -17.87 -22.03 -58.30
CA GLN A 16 -16.78 -22.12 -59.25
C GLN A 16 -17.23 -22.81 -60.54
N PRO A 17 -16.77 -22.34 -61.72
CA PRO A 17 -16.92 -23.09 -62.98
C PRO A 17 -16.13 -24.39 -62.90
N THR A 18 -16.74 -25.51 -63.27
CA THR A 18 -16.06 -26.81 -63.22
C THR A 18 -15.82 -27.35 -64.67
N SER A 19 -16.35 -26.68 -65.69
CA SER A 19 -16.12 -27.00 -67.12
C SER A 19 -16.25 -25.76 -67.98
N TYR A 20 -15.73 -25.85 -69.16
CA TYR A 20 -15.80 -24.82 -70.21
C TYR A 20 -15.60 -25.48 -71.61
N ASN A 21 -15.85 -24.74 -72.66
CA ASN A 21 -15.58 -25.16 -74.03
C ASN A 21 -15.08 -23.97 -74.83
N VAL A 22 -14.75 -24.19 -76.13
CA VAL A 22 -14.17 -23.13 -77.00
C VAL A 22 -15.07 -21.94 -77.24
N GLU A 23 -16.40 -22.12 -77.07
CA GLU A 23 -17.40 -21.05 -77.24
C GLU A 23 -17.68 -20.31 -75.92
N SER A 24 -17.19 -20.81 -74.78
CA SER A 24 -17.36 -20.16 -73.49
C SER A 24 -16.73 -18.77 -73.51
N ASP A 25 -17.44 -17.75 -73.00
CA ASP A 25 -16.90 -16.44 -72.87
C ASP A 25 -15.73 -16.46 -71.85
N SER A 26 -14.76 -15.56 -72.02
CA SER A 26 -13.63 -15.44 -71.08
C SER A 26 -14.11 -15.17 -69.66
N PHE A 27 -13.57 -15.86 -68.70
CA PHE A 27 -13.87 -15.68 -67.27
C PHE A 27 -12.62 -15.79 -66.39
N THR A 28 -12.66 -15.10 -65.24
CA THR A 28 -11.59 -15.15 -64.27
C THR A 28 -11.95 -16.25 -63.23
N LEU A 29 -10.93 -17.03 -62.83
CA LEU A 29 -11.09 -18.01 -61.76
C LEU A 29 -11.46 -17.31 -60.42
N PRO A 30 -12.46 -17.84 -59.70
CA PRO A 30 -12.80 -17.25 -58.40
C PRO A 30 -11.69 -17.41 -57.40
N GLN A 31 -11.61 -16.46 -56.44
CA GLN A 31 -10.64 -16.53 -55.35
C GLN A 31 -11.22 -17.33 -54.19
N PRO A 32 -10.50 -18.36 -53.72
CA PRO A 32 -10.91 -19.12 -52.56
C PRO A 32 -10.65 -18.35 -51.25
N THR A 33 -11.29 -18.79 -50.19
CA THR A 33 -11.04 -18.28 -48.82
C THR A 33 -10.54 -19.41 -47.94
N ARG A 34 -9.64 -19.04 -46.98
CA ARG A 34 -9.16 -19.94 -45.95
C ARG A 34 -8.93 -19.12 -44.68
N GLU A 35 -9.56 -19.57 -43.61
CA GLU A 35 -9.50 -18.86 -42.34
C GLU A 35 -8.05 -18.80 -41.82
N GLY A 36 -7.59 -17.61 -41.42
CA GLY A 36 -6.21 -17.37 -40.96
C GLY A 36 -5.18 -17.30 -42.08
N TYR A 37 -5.57 -17.28 -43.34
CA TYR A 37 -4.65 -17.18 -44.49
C TYR A 37 -5.09 -16.12 -45.48
N THR A 38 -4.13 -15.57 -46.18
CA THR A 38 -4.36 -14.74 -47.37
C THR A 38 -4.13 -15.58 -48.62
N PHE A 39 -5.06 -15.53 -49.58
CA PHE A 39 -4.88 -16.15 -50.91
C PHE A 39 -3.76 -15.41 -51.66
N VAL A 40 -2.75 -16.17 -52.11
CA VAL A 40 -1.57 -15.61 -52.82
C VAL A 40 -1.74 -15.78 -54.33
N GLY A 41 -2.57 -16.72 -54.74
CA GLY A 41 -2.87 -16.99 -56.17
C GLY A 41 -2.88 -18.46 -56.54
N TRP A 42 -3.32 -18.73 -57.75
CA TRP A 42 -3.33 -20.03 -58.36
C TRP A 42 -1.98 -20.37 -59.00
N THR A 43 -1.53 -21.62 -58.90
CA THR A 43 -0.48 -22.23 -59.67
C THR A 43 -1.05 -23.46 -60.39
N GLY A 44 -0.38 -23.96 -61.42
CA GLY A 44 -0.80 -25.09 -62.24
C GLY A 44 -0.66 -24.78 -63.72
N ASP A 45 -1.75 -24.93 -64.48
CA ASP A 45 -1.71 -24.66 -65.91
C ASP A 45 -1.47 -23.19 -66.28
N ASN A 46 -1.50 -22.28 -65.31
CA ASN A 46 -1.05 -20.89 -65.42
C ASN A 46 0.46 -20.69 -65.11
N GLY A 47 1.17 -21.77 -64.74
CA GLY A 47 2.59 -21.72 -64.38
C GLY A 47 2.85 -21.92 -62.90
N LEU A 48 4.13 -21.78 -62.50
CA LEU A 48 4.61 -22.03 -61.12
C LEU A 48 4.58 -20.81 -60.21
N ILE A 49 4.34 -19.64 -60.79
CA ILE A 49 4.25 -18.40 -59.98
C ILE A 49 2.80 -18.14 -59.62
N PRO A 50 2.45 -18.03 -58.34
CA PRO A 50 1.09 -17.77 -57.91
C PRO A 50 0.52 -16.52 -58.55
N THR A 51 -0.61 -16.64 -59.24
CA THR A 51 -1.33 -15.55 -59.90
C THR A 51 -2.76 -15.45 -59.35
N VAL A 52 -3.11 -14.27 -58.80
CA VAL A 52 -4.43 -14.07 -58.17
C VAL A 52 -5.57 -14.08 -59.19
N ASN A 53 -5.38 -13.40 -60.34
CA ASN A 53 -6.37 -13.29 -61.40
C ASN A 53 -5.96 -14.14 -62.60
N VAL A 54 -6.34 -15.37 -62.63
CA VAL A 54 -6.17 -16.28 -63.74
C VAL A 54 -7.40 -16.22 -64.62
N VAL A 55 -7.22 -15.91 -65.91
CA VAL A 55 -8.29 -15.83 -66.87
C VAL A 55 -8.23 -17.04 -67.80
N ILE A 56 -9.37 -17.71 -68.01
CA ILE A 56 -9.56 -18.63 -69.11
C ILE A 56 -10.19 -17.88 -70.27
N GLU A 57 -9.39 -17.71 -71.30
CA GLU A 57 -9.83 -16.96 -72.49
C GLU A 57 -10.73 -17.80 -73.40
N LYS A 58 -11.64 -17.12 -74.10
CA LYS A 58 -12.43 -17.74 -75.14
C LYS A 58 -11.54 -18.45 -76.15
N GLY A 59 -11.94 -19.67 -76.59
CA GLY A 59 -11.13 -20.47 -77.45
C GLY A 59 -10.06 -21.35 -76.82
N THR A 60 -9.89 -21.26 -75.48
CA THR A 60 -8.99 -22.14 -74.71
C THR A 60 -9.40 -23.57 -74.86
N ILE A 61 -8.44 -24.51 -74.97
CA ILE A 61 -8.67 -25.96 -75.08
C ILE A 61 -7.92 -26.72 -73.96
N GLY A 62 -8.41 -27.95 -73.72
CA GLY A 62 -7.81 -28.92 -72.81
C GLY A 62 -8.23 -28.70 -71.33
N ASP A 63 -8.23 -29.81 -70.57
CA ASP A 63 -8.48 -29.74 -69.12
C ASP A 63 -7.47 -28.86 -68.38
N LYS A 64 -7.95 -28.20 -67.30
CA LYS A 64 -7.15 -27.29 -66.52
C LYS A 64 -7.09 -27.77 -65.07
N ASN A 65 -5.92 -27.60 -64.44
CA ASN A 65 -5.64 -27.94 -63.05
C ASN A 65 -5.02 -26.75 -62.36
N TYR A 66 -5.62 -26.34 -61.22
CA TYR A 66 -5.15 -25.20 -60.46
C TYR A 66 -5.05 -25.56 -59.00
N LYS A 67 -3.98 -25.07 -58.34
CA LYS A 67 -3.74 -25.24 -56.91
C LYS A 67 -3.70 -23.87 -56.23
N ALA A 68 -4.49 -23.72 -55.16
CA ALA A 68 -4.49 -22.54 -54.33
C ALA A 68 -3.24 -22.47 -53.48
N ASN A 69 -2.63 -21.28 -53.45
CA ASN A 69 -1.49 -20.98 -52.61
C ASN A 69 -1.85 -19.97 -51.54
N TRP A 70 -1.36 -20.20 -50.33
CA TRP A 70 -1.75 -19.49 -49.14
C TRP A 70 -0.54 -18.92 -48.43
N LYS A 71 -0.70 -17.70 -47.84
CA LYS A 71 0.23 -17.09 -46.86
C LYS A 71 -0.50 -16.98 -45.52
N VAL A 72 0.10 -17.51 -44.46
CA VAL A 72 -0.46 -17.39 -43.10
C VAL A 72 -0.50 -15.90 -42.68
N ILE A 73 -1.57 -15.55 -41.96
CA ILE A 73 -1.72 -14.21 -41.38
C ILE A 73 -1.17 -14.21 -39.97
N ASP A 74 -0.21 -13.32 -39.68
CA ASP A 74 0.27 -13.10 -38.34
C ASP A 74 -0.62 -12.08 -37.62
N TYR A 75 -1.04 -12.42 -36.40
CA TYR A 75 -1.85 -11.60 -35.52
C TYR A 75 -1.00 -11.07 -34.36
N SER A 76 -1.20 -9.80 -34.01
CA SER A 76 -0.47 -9.17 -32.89
C SER A 76 -1.08 -9.50 -31.53
N ILE A 77 -0.23 -9.55 -30.49
CA ILE A 77 -0.62 -9.57 -29.09
C ILE A 77 -0.09 -8.32 -28.43
N ASN A 78 -0.98 -7.47 -27.94
CA ASN A 78 -0.67 -6.24 -27.25
C ASN A 78 -0.93 -6.40 -25.75
N TYR A 79 0.06 -6.03 -24.93
CA TYR A 79 -0.02 -6.10 -23.47
C TYR A 79 0.02 -4.71 -22.87
N ASP A 80 -0.98 -4.39 -22.06
CA ASP A 80 -0.92 -3.30 -21.11
C ASP A 80 -0.59 -3.88 -19.73
N LEU A 81 0.63 -3.73 -19.29
CA LEU A 81 1.12 -4.29 -18.03
C LEU A 81 0.69 -3.47 -16.81
N ASN A 82 0.10 -2.28 -17.02
CA ASN A 82 -0.36 -1.39 -15.96
C ASN A 82 0.69 -1.19 -14.86
N GLY A 83 1.94 -0.89 -15.31
CA GLY A 83 3.09 -0.67 -14.44
C GLY A 83 3.79 -1.93 -13.92
N GLY A 84 3.42 -3.10 -14.41
CA GLY A 84 4.15 -4.34 -14.18
C GLY A 84 5.24 -4.60 -15.22
N SER A 85 5.89 -5.76 -15.15
CA SER A 85 6.93 -6.21 -16.06
C SER A 85 6.82 -7.71 -16.36
N ILE A 86 7.23 -8.10 -17.57
CA ILE A 86 7.38 -9.48 -18.01
C ILE A 86 8.78 -9.62 -18.63
N SER A 87 9.49 -10.70 -18.31
CA SER A 87 10.82 -10.96 -18.85
C SER A 87 10.81 -11.43 -20.30
N SER A 88 9.78 -12.16 -20.70
CA SER A 88 9.59 -12.68 -22.05
C SER A 88 8.12 -12.92 -22.32
N GLN A 89 7.63 -12.50 -23.50
CA GLN A 89 6.23 -12.64 -23.91
C GLN A 89 6.11 -12.79 -25.41
N PRO A 90 5.20 -13.64 -25.93
CA PRO A 90 4.87 -13.68 -27.34
C PRO A 90 4.18 -12.38 -27.74
N THR A 91 4.60 -11.77 -28.83
CA THR A 91 4.01 -10.52 -29.36
C THR A 91 3.18 -10.74 -30.63
N SER A 92 3.26 -11.97 -31.20
CA SER A 92 2.48 -12.37 -32.36
C SER A 92 2.24 -13.87 -32.34
N TYR A 93 1.26 -14.31 -33.13
CA TYR A 93 0.91 -15.69 -33.37
C TYR A 93 0.14 -15.82 -34.70
N ASN A 94 -0.05 -17.03 -35.18
CA ASN A 94 -0.89 -17.32 -36.33
C ASN A 94 -1.61 -18.67 -36.12
N VAL A 95 -2.44 -19.09 -37.09
CA VAL A 95 -3.23 -20.30 -36.98
C VAL A 95 -2.42 -21.61 -36.91
N GLU A 96 -1.14 -21.56 -37.32
CA GLU A 96 -0.21 -22.69 -37.24
C GLU A 96 0.57 -22.75 -35.94
N SER A 97 0.58 -21.66 -35.17
CA SER A 97 1.27 -21.59 -33.89
C SER A 97 0.68 -22.64 -32.93
N ASP A 98 1.56 -23.32 -32.19
CA ASP A 98 1.10 -24.22 -31.12
C ASP A 98 0.44 -23.40 -30.00
N SER A 99 -0.49 -24.06 -29.28
CA SER A 99 -1.17 -23.45 -28.14
C SER A 99 -0.17 -23.03 -27.08
N PHE A 100 -0.33 -21.83 -26.51
CA PHE A 100 0.50 -21.31 -25.43
C PHE A 100 -0.33 -20.50 -24.44
N THR A 101 0.15 -20.43 -23.19
CA THR A 101 -0.46 -19.64 -22.13
C THR A 101 0.32 -18.35 -21.95
N LEU A 102 -0.40 -17.22 -21.76
CA LEU A 102 0.23 -15.93 -21.50
C LEU A 102 1.01 -15.97 -20.21
N PRO A 103 2.24 -15.42 -20.19
CA PRO A 103 3.05 -15.33 -18.98
C PRO A 103 2.38 -14.40 -17.96
N GLN A 104 2.62 -14.65 -16.67
CA GLN A 104 2.13 -13.79 -15.61
C GLN A 104 3.17 -12.68 -15.33
N PRO A 105 2.75 -11.42 -15.33
CA PRO A 105 3.63 -10.31 -15.02
C PRO A 105 3.90 -10.18 -13.52
N THR A 106 4.92 -9.40 -13.17
CA THR A 106 5.26 -9.05 -11.78
C THR A 106 5.18 -7.54 -11.57
N LYS A 107 4.82 -7.12 -10.35
CA LYS A 107 4.81 -5.71 -9.94
C LYS A 107 5.14 -5.63 -8.45
N LYS A 108 6.18 -4.86 -8.11
CA LYS A 108 6.63 -4.71 -6.73
C LYS A 108 5.51 -4.18 -5.84
N GLY A 109 5.22 -4.87 -4.75
CA GLY A 109 4.19 -4.47 -3.79
C GLY A 109 2.75 -4.78 -4.21
N TYR A 110 2.56 -5.55 -5.30
CA TYR A 110 1.25 -5.92 -5.82
C TYR A 110 1.20 -7.42 -6.14
N THR A 111 0.02 -7.97 -6.07
CA THR A 111 -0.29 -9.34 -6.50
C THR A 111 -1.04 -9.30 -7.83
N PHE A 112 -0.58 -10.09 -8.80
CA PHE A 112 -1.29 -10.23 -10.07
C PHE A 112 -2.64 -10.92 -9.85
N VAL A 113 -3.72 -10.24 -10.25
CA VAL A 113 -5.10 -10.75 -10.16
C VAL A 113 -5.46 -11.55 -11.40
N GLY A 114 -4.99 -11.11 -12.57
CA GLY A 114 -5.25 -11.76 -13.85
C GLY A 114 -5.31 -10.75 -15.00
N TRP A 115 -5.46 -11.32 -16.20
CA TRP A 115 -5.67 -10.59 -17.43
C TRP A 115 -7.15 -10.27 -17.65
N THR A 116 -7.46 -9.11 -18.18
CA THR A 116 -8.72 -8.78 -18.88
C THR A 116 -8.40 -8.43 -20.32
N GLY A 117 -9.33 -8.59 -21.23
CA GLY A 117 -9.13 -8.24 -22.64
C GLY A 117 -9.86 -9.12 -23.62
N THR A 118 -9.27 -9.30 -24.82
CA THR A 118 -9.88 -10.00 -25.95
C THR A 118 -10.31 -11.42 -25.56
N GLU A 119 -11.58 -11.75 -25.84
CA GLU A 119 -12.22 -13.05 -25.57
C GLU A 119 -12.25 -13.47 -24.09
N LEU A 120 -12.11 -12.53 -23.17
CA LEU A 120 -12.26 -12.77 -21.75
C LEU A 120 -13.53 -12.10 -21.22
N SER A 121 -14.45 -12.89 -20.68
CA SER A 121 -15.66 -12.39 -20.01
C SER A 121 -15.40 -11.93 -18.56
N SER A 122 -14.28 -12.37 -17.99
CA SER A 122 -13.85 -12.04 -16.62
C SER A 122 -12.34 -12.08 -16.53
N THR A 123 -11.81 -11.55 -15.41
CA THR A 123 -10.38 -11.59 -15.12
C THR A 123 -9.88 -13.03 -14.96
N SER A 124 -8.80 -13.40 -15.66
CA SER A 124 -8.21 -14.73 -15.62
C SER A 124 -6.69 -14.68 -15.48
N LYS A 125 -6.13 -15.50 -14.59
CA LYS A 125 -4.67 -15.66 -14.44
C LYS A 125 -4.05 -16.49 -15.54
N ASN A 126 -4.81 -17.44 -16.08
CA ASN A 126 -4.36 -18.40 -17.08
C ASN A 126 -5.16 -18.19 -18.36
N VAL A 127 -4.57 -17.46 -19.29
CA VAL A 127 -5.15 -17.20 -20.62
C VAL A 127 -4.37 -17.99 -21.64
N THR A 128 -5.03 -18.91 -22.35
CA THR A 128 -4.41 -19.73 -23.38
C THR A 128 -4.91 -19.28 -24.75
N ILE A 129 -3.98 -19.04 -25.68
CA ILE A 129 -4.27 -18.89 -27.10
C ILE A 129 -4.09 -20.26 -27.73
N ASN A 130 -5.19 -20.84 -28.24
CA ASN A 130 -5.17 -22.17 -28.80
C ASN A 130 -4.69 -22.14 -30.26
N LYS A 131 -4.09 -23.23 -30.71
CA LYS A 131 -3.82 -23.47 -32.14
C LYS A 131 -5.08 -23.26 -32.97
N GLY A 132 -4.96 -22.59 -34.11
CA GLY A 132 -6.09 -22.24 -34.95
C GLY A 132 -6.79 -20.93 -34.58
N SER A 133 -6.42 -20.27 -33.48
CA SER A 133 -6.97 -18.94 -33.12
C SER A 133 -6.64 -17.90 -34.19
N ILE A 134 -7.53 -16.94 -34.37
CA ILE A 134 -7.40 -15.82 -35.33
C ILE A 134 -7.63 -14.46 -34.58
N GLY A 135 -7.24 -13.38 -35.26
CA GLY A 135 -7.50 -12.01 -34.81
C GLY A 135 -6.44 -11.45 -33.86
N ASN A 136 -6.29 -10.13 -33.87
CA ASN A 136 -5.38 -9.42 -32.96
C ASN A 136 -5.90 -9.48 -31.52
N ARG A 137 -5.00 -9.56 -30.56
CA ARG A 137 -5.31 -9.68 -29.14
C ARG A 137 -4.80 -8.46 -28.36
N LYS A 138 -5.56 -8.07 -27.34
CA LYS A 138 -5.16 -7.05 -26.38
C LYS A 138 -5.50 -7.52 -24.96
N TYR A 139 -4.53 -7.46 -24.06
CA TYR A 139 -4.68 -7.86 -22.67
C TYR A 139 -4.17 -6.79 -21.72
N VAL A 140 -4.90 -6.61 -20.60
CA VAL A 140 -4.57 -5.65 -19.54
C VAL A 140 -4.33 -6.41 -18.25
N ALA A 141 -3.19 -6.17 -17.63
CA ALA A 141 -2.86 -6.74 -16.32
C ALA A 141 -3.62 -6.04 -15.20
N ASN A 142 -4.25 -6.82 -14.33
CA ASN A 142 -4.97 -6.33 -13.15
C ASN A 142 -4.21 -6.68 -11.87
N TRP A 143 -4.16 -5.76 -10.93
CA TRP A 143 -3.35 -5.82 -9.73
C TRP A 143 -4.16 -5.57 -8.47
N SER A 144 -3.82 -6.29 -7.40
CA SER A 144 -4.24 -6.00 -6.03
C SER A 144 -3.03 -5.50 -5.24
N VAL A 145 -3.18 -4.40 -4.51
CA VAL A 145 -2.12 -3.89 -3.63
C VAL A 145 -1.89 -4.85 -2.47
N ASN A 146 -0.62 -5.10 -2.13
CA ASN A 146 -0.26 -5.90 -0.97
C ASN A 146 -0.19 -5.02 0.27
N TYR A 147 -0.53 -5.62 1.42
CA TYR A 147 -0.46 -4.99 2.72
C TYR A 147 0.69 -5.59 3.52
N TYR A 148 1.35 -4.74 4.29
CA TYR A 148 2.47 -5.11 5.15
C TYR A 148 2.24 -4.61 6.57
N THR A 149 2.83 -5.29 7.54
CA THR A 149 2.63 -5.00 8.96
C THR A 149 3.53 -3.85 9.41
N VAL A 150 2.95 -2.91 10.17
CA VAL A 150 3.68 -1.96 10.99
C VAL A 150 3.45 -2.32 12.45
N ASN A 151 4.53 -2.57 13.18
CA ASN A 151 4.53 -2.83 14.61
C ASN A 151 4.96 -1.57 15.35
N TYR A 152 4.20 -1.18 16.35
CA TYR A 152 4.48 -0.03 17.22
C TYR A 152 4.89 -0.55 18.59
N TYR A 153 6.10 -0.21 19.03
CA TYR A 153 6.66 -0.62 20.30
C TYR A 153 6.75 0.56 21.27
N VAL A 154 6.27 0.39 22.49
CA VAL A 154 6.41 1.35 23.59
C VAL A 154 7.16 0.66 24.72
N GLN A 155 8.24 1.28 25.22
CA GLN A 155 9.10 0.71 26.25
C GLN A 155 9.53 -0.74 25.94
N ASN A 156 9.94 -0.99 24.69
CA ASN A 156 10.36 -2.29 24.14
C ASN A 156 9.26 -3.38 24.11
N SER A 157 8.03 -3.06 24.44
CA SER A 157 6.88 -3.95 24.35
C SER A 157 6.01 -3.62 23.15
N LEU A 158 5.52 -4.63 22.45
CA LEU A 158 4.61 -4.42 21.33
C LEU A 158 3.30 -3.82 21.85
N TRP A 159 3.03 -2.58 21.46
CA TRP A 159 1.81 -1.87 21.84
C TRP A 159 0.64 -2.18 20.90
N THR A 160 0.88 -2.04 19.59
CA THR A 160 -0.15 -2.30 18.57
C THR A 160 0.46 -2.61 17.23
N THR A 161 -0.35 -3.13 16.31
CA THR A 161 0.02 -3.38 14.92
C THR A 161 -0.98 -2.73 13.98
N ARG A 162 -0.52 -2.41 12.75
CA ARG A 162 -1.37 -1.94 11.66
C ARG A 162 -1.01 -2.67 10.39
N SER A 163 -2.01 -2.92 9.55
CA SER A 163 -1.84 -3.43 8.20
C SER A 163 -1.92 -2.24 7.23
N VAL A 164 -0.84 -1.97 6.52
CA VAL A 164 -0.66 -0.76 5.70
C VAL A 164 -0.39 -1.16 4.27
N ALA A 165 -1.10 -0.56 3.31
CA ALA A 165 -0.92 -0.83 1.90
C ALA A 165 0.47 -0.39 1.42
N TYR A 166 1.05 -1.16 0.52
CA TYR A 166 2.33 -0.81 -0.12
C TYR A 166 2.31 0.64 -0.66
N ASN A 167 3.42 1.35 -0.46
CA ASN A 167 3.64 2.72 -0.95
C ASN A 167 2.67 3.78 -0.38
N THR A 168 1.94 3.48 0.71
CA THR A 168 1.19 4.48 1.48
C THR A 168 1.91 4.81 2.78
N THR A 169 1.61 5.97 3.37
CA THR A 169 2.21 6.41 4.64
C THR A 169 1.55 5.67 5.81
N PRO A 170 2.33 5.09 6.74
CA PRO A 170 1.79 4.56 7.99
C PRO A 170 1.08 5.64 8.82
N GLU A 171 0.17 5.22 9.70
CA GLU A 171 -0.49 6.11 10.64
C GLU A 171 0.50 6.59 11.71
N ASN A 172 0.58 7.91 11.94
CA ASN A 172 1.39 8.50 13.00
C ASN A 172 0.57 8.50 14.32
N LEU A 173 0.58 7.37 15.01
CA LEU A 173 -0.15 7.20 16.27
C LEU A 173 0.51 8.01 17.39
N ASN A 174 -0.31 8.60 18.27
CA ASN A 174 0.19 9.20 19.49
C ASN A 174 0.24 8.15 20.61
N ALA A 175 1.43 7.77 21.03
CA ALA A 175 1.64 6.74 22.05
C ALA A 175 1.53 7.26 23.50
N GLN A 176 1.19 8.52 23.74
CA GLN A 176 1.11 9.08 25.11
C GLN A 176 0.15 8.31 26.01
N SER A 177 -0.95 7.79 25.46
CA SER A 177 -1.92 6.99 26.23
C SER A 177 -1.41 5.61 26.67
N ALA A 178 -0.32 5.14 26.06
CA ALA A 178 0.31 3.86 26.39
C ALA A 178 1.48 4.03 27.37
N LEU A 179 1.80 5.27 27.73
CA LEU A 179 2.86 5.61 28.68
C LEU A 179 2.25 5.90 30.05
N ASP A 180 3.07 5.68 31.08
CA ASP A 180 2.76 6.15 32.42
C ASP A 180 2.94 7.68 32.52
N ILE A 181 2.57 8.24 33.66
CA ILE A 181 2.67 9.68 33.93
C ILE A 181 4.10 10.19 34.04
N TYR A 182 5.10 9.29 34.11
CA TYR A 182 6.51 9.64 34.25
C TYR A 182 7.21 9.89 32.92
N HIS A 183 6.55 9.53 31.80
CA HIS A 183 7.15 9.58 30.46
C HIS A 183 6.34 10.43 29.49
N LYS A 184 7.07 11.06 28.56
CA LYS A 184 6.50 11.83 27.46
C LYS A 184 6.85 11.16 26.14
N PHE A 185 5.85 10.92 25.30
CA PHE A 185 6.06 10.51 23.90
C PHE A 185 6.54 11.70 23.07
N ASN A 186 7.58 11.50 22.27
CA ASN A 186 8.11 12.53 21.36
C ASN A 186 7.76 12.21 19.91
N TYR A 187 8.25 11.09 19.39
CA TYR A 187 8.06 10.64 18.00
C TYR A 187 8.35 9.14 17.87
N TRP A 188 8.12 8.59 16.68
CA TRP A 188 8.46 7.22 16.34
C TRP A 188 9.84 7.13 15.70
N GLU A 189 10.75 6.38 16.28
CA GLU A 189 12.00 5.97 15.65
C GLU A 189 11.72 4.86 14.63
N GLY A 190 12.48 4.85 13.52
CA GLY A 190 12.27 3.91 12.42
C GLY A 190 11.14 4.31 11.45
N TRP A 191 10.65 5.55 11.55
CA TRP A 191 9.59 6.07 10.68
C TRP A 191 9.94 5.93 9.20
N VAL A 192 8.93 5.59 8.39
CA VAL A 192 9.01 5.54 6.93
C VAL A 192 7.91 6.38 6.31
N ASP A 193 8.24 7.16 5.30
CA ASP A 193 7.26 8.01 4.60
C ASP A 193 6.30 7.17 3.73
N LYS A 194 6.77 6.01 3.27
CA LYS A 194 6.00 5.08 2.44
C LYS A 194 6.29 3.65 2.84
N MET A 195 5.23 2.86 2.95
CA MET A 195 5.29 1.45 3.33
C MET A 195 6.10 0.63 2.32
N PRO A 196 7.22 -0.01 2.74
CA PRO A 196 8.03 -0.89 1.89
C PRO A 196 7.36 -2.26 1.71
N THR A 197 8.07 -3.21 1.07
CA THR A 197 7.59 -4.58 0.85
C THR A 197 7.97 -5.55 1.99
N ASN A 198 8.13 -5.04 3.20
CA ASN A 198 8.46 -5.82 4.40
C ASN A 198 7.81 -5.19 5.63
N THR A 199 7.82 -5.93 6.75
CA THR A 199 7.39 -5.42 8.06
C THR A 199 8.25 -4.24 8.49
N VAL A 200 7.61 -3.21 9.05
CA VAL A 200 8.26 -2.04 9.66
C VAL A 200 8.04 -2.11 11.17
N ASN A 201 9.09 -1.88 11.94
CA ASN A 201 9.02 -1.75 13.39
C ASN A 201 9.32 -0.31 13.77
N LEU A 202 8.40 0.32 14.50
CA LEU A 202 8.50 1.66 15.01
C LEU A 202 8.62 1.62 16.54
N TYR A 203 9.59 2.36 17.09
CA TYR A 203 9.85 2.40 18.51
C TYR A 203 9.55 3.80 19.01
N ALA A 204 8.76 3.88 20.09
CA ALA A 204 8.46 5.18 20.71
C ALA A 204 9.73 5.78 21.29
N ASN A 205 10.14 6.95 20.78
CA ASN A 205 11.10 7.80 21.46
C ASN A 205 10.40 8.49 22.61
N ILE A 206 10.87 8.25 23.82
CA ILE A 206 10.27 8.73 25.06
C ILE A 206 11.31 9.47 25.88
N THR A 207 10.86 10.50 26.57
CA THR A 207 11.68 11.20 27.58
C THR A 207 11.00 11.10 28.93
N GLU A 208 11.83 11.01 29.98
CA GLU A 208 11.35 11.10 31.35
C GLU A 208 10.86 12.52 31.63
N SER A 209 9.74 12.65 32.33
CA SER A 209 9.24 13.96 32.76
C SER A 209 10.00 14.47 33.97
N TYR A 210 10.43 15.71 33.91
CA TYR A 210 11.01 16.40 35.03
C TYR A 210 9.98 17.30 35.68
N CYS A 211 9.92 17.28 37.01
CA CYS A 211 8.91 17.98 37.79
C CYS A 211 9.54 18.92 38.82
N MET A 212 8.78 19.96 39.11
CA MET A 212 8.97 20.84 40.25
C MET A 212 7.91 20.52 41.30
N LEU A 213 8.30 20.30 42.54
CA LEU A 213 7.38 20.17 43.65
C LEU A 213 7.04 21.57 44.16
N MET A 214 5.77 21.82 44.37
CA MET A 214 5.23 23.06 44.94
C MET A 214 4.35 22.72 46.13
N THR A 215 4.45 23.52 47.16
CA THR A 215 3.58 23.36 48.36
C THR A 215 2.50 24.43 48.37
N GLY A 216 1.47 24.24 49.15
CA GLY A 216 0.49 25.27 49.41
C GLY A 216 1.14 26.50 50.07
N HIS A 217 0.61 27.69 49.80
CA HIS A 217 1.14 28.91 50.35
C HIS A 217 0.62 29.18 51.77
N GLY A 218 1.45 29.82 52.56
CA GLY A 218 1.15 30.21 53.94
C GLY A 218 2.05 31.35 54.42
N PRO A 219 1.92 31.86 55.66
CA PRO A 219 2.83 32.81 56.22
C PRO A 219 4.27 32.33 56.14
N TYR A 220 5.24 33.26 56.04
CA TYR A 220 6.67 32.95 55.84
C TYR A 220 7.19 31.91 56.84
N GLY A 221 6.83 31.98 58.13
CA GLY A 221 7.25 31.04 59.14
C GLY A 221 6.84 29.60 58.84
N ASN A 222 5.72 29.42 58.19
CA ASN A 222 5.23 28.10 57.78
C ASN A 222 6.03 27.56 56.62
N ALA A 223 6.32 28.38 55.61
CA ALA A 223 7.19 28.03 54.48
C ALA A 223 8.59 27.67 54.96
N GLN A 224 9.12 28.42 55.95
CA GLN A 224 10.45 28.16 56.54
C GLN A 224 10.48 26.82 57.28
N ALA A 225 9.45 26.49 58.07
CA ALA A 225 9.37 25.21 58.77
C ALA A 225 9.30 24.05 57.76
N LEU A 226 8.52 24.20 56.69
CA LEU A 226 8.44 23.21 55.65
C LEU A 226 9.76 23.05 54.89
N LEU A 227 10.45 24.13 54.56
CA LEU A 227 11.79 24.08 53.95
C LEU A 227 12.77 23.32 54.85
N ASN A 228 12.66 23.44 56.17
CA ASN A 228 13.49 22.68 57.10
C ASN A 228 13.17 21.17 57.04
N VAL A 229 11.92 20.78 56.81
CA VAL A 229 11.56 19.37 56.53
C VAL A 229 12.23 18.87 55.27
N PHE A 230 12.20 19.65 54.18
CA PHE A 230 12.93 19.31 52.94
C PHE A 230 14.40 19.08 53.22
N LYS A 231 15.05 20.03 53.88
CA LYS A 231 16.48 19.97 54.21
C LYS A 231 16.83 18.77 55.09
N SER A 232 16.02 18.45 56.08
CA SER A 232 16.26 17.29 56.97
C SER A 232 16.07 15.95 56.22
N ALA A 233 15.31 15.92 55.15
CA ALA A 233 15.19 14.78 54.22
C ALA A 233 16.31 14.72 53.17
N GLY A 234 17.25 15.67 53.19
CA GLY A 234 18.36 15.76 52.23
C GLY A 234 17.96 16.37 50.87
N TRP A 235 16.82 17.06 50.81
CA TRP A 235 16.33 17.68 49.58
C TRP A 235 16.60 19.18 49.53
N THR A 236 16.66 19.70 48.28
CA THR A 236 16.81 21.13 48.02
C THR A 236 15.47 21.77 47.73
N GLY A 237 15.27 22.97 48.23
CA GLY A 237 14.10 23.78 47.93
C GLY A 237 14.37 25.23 48.34
N ARG A 238 13.53 26.14 47.88
CA ARG A 238 13.57 27.57 48.22
C ARG A 238 12.17 28.09 48.57
N ILE A 239 12.13 29.19 49.29
CA ILE A 239 10.89 29.89 49.59
C ILE A 239 10.69 30.96 48.54
N GLU A 240 9.48 30.99 47.93
CA GLU A 240 9.05 32.06 47.03
C GLU A 240 7.76 32.69 47.54
N GLU A 241 7.59 33.99 47.33
CA GLU A 241 6.30 34.64 47.57
C GLU A 241 5.30 34.25 46.54
N ALA A 242 4.08 33.92 46.96
CA ALA A 242 3.02 33.50 46.06
C ALA A 242 2.52 34.66 45.18
N PRO A 243 2.65 34.61 43.84
CA PRO A 243 2.31 35.77 42.97
C PRO A 243 0.86 36.23 43.08
N SER A 244 -0.04 35.33 43.43
CA SER A 244 -1.47 35.59 43.57
C SER A 244 -1.92 35.97 44.99
N ALA A 245 -1.00 35.90 45.97
CA ALA A 245 -1.30 36.17 47.39
C ALA A 245 -0.10 36.83 48.09
N PRO A 246 0.11 38.16 47.96
CA PRO A 246 1.20 38.89 48.60
C PRO A 246 1.23 38.68 50.11
N GLY A 247 2.42 38.46 50.67
CA GLY A 247 2.60 38.12 52.10
C GLY A 247 2.43 36.63 52.41
N TYR A 248 2.14 35.79 51.44
CA TYR A 248 2.10 34.34 51.56
C TYR A 248 3.23 33.72 50.76
N TYR A 249 3.77 32.63 51.24
CA TYR A 249 4.99 31.98 50.71
C TYR A 249 4.74 30.48 50.52
N TRP A 250 5.38 29.94 49.51
CA TRP A 250 5.43 28.50 49.24
C TRP A 250 6.85 28.00 49.20
N VAL A 251 7.05 26.69 49.32
CA VAL A 251 8.32 26.03 49.06
C VAL A 251 8.27 25.39 47.72
N VAL A 252 9.25 25.64 46.88
CA VAL A 252 9.37 25.09 45.52
C VAL A 252 10.74 24.43 45.35
N THR A 253 10.79 23.42 44.51
CA THR A 253 12.02 22.83 43.97
C THR A 253 12.23 23.35 42.54
N ASP A 254 13.41 23.13 41.96
CA ASP A 254 13.62 23.34 40.53
C ASP A 254 13.06 22.17 39.72
N TYR A 255 12.89 22.36 38.41
CA TYR A 255 12.51 21.28 37.47
C TYR A 255 13.65 20.28 37.25
N THR A 256 14.13 19.67 38.31
CA THR A 256 15.28 18.75 38.32
C THR A 256 14.91 17.36 38.82
N LEU A 257 13.70 17.20 39.36
CA LEU A 257 13.22 15.90 39.83
C LEU A 257 12.58 15.13 38.68
N THR A 258 12.96 13.88 38.52
CA THR A 258 12.12 12.99 37.74
C THR A 258 10.74 12.92 38.40
N ARG A 259 9.71 12.62 37.61
CA ARG A 259 8.35 12.48 38.14
C ARG A 259 8.30 11.50 39.32
N ALA A 260 9.02 10.36 39.19
CA ALA A 260 9.08 9.34 40.23
C ALA A 260 9.72 9.92 41.54
N GLN A 261 10.80 10.68 41.43
CA GLN A 261 11.43 11.34 42.59
C GLN A 261 10.47 12.36 43.21
N ALA A 262 9.81 13.16 42.39
CA ALA A 262 8.85 14.16 42.88
C ALA A 262 7.66 13.51 43.59
N ASP A 263 7.16 12.39 43.13
CA ASP A 263 6.07 11.62 43.78
C ASP A 263 6.56 11.05 45.13
N ILE A 264 7.78 10.53 45.23
CA ILE A 264 8.37 10.05 46.48
C ILE A 264 8.46 11.21 47.49
N GLN A 265 8.98 12.37 47.07
CA GLN A 265 9.11 13.54 47.93
C GLN A 265 7.74 14.08 48.38
N ARG A 266 6.78 14.16 47.42
CA ARG A 266 5.40 14.57 47.75
C ARG A 266 4.76 13.65 48.80
N ASN A 267 4.86 12.34 48.63
CA ASN A 267 4.31 11.39 49.55
C ASN A 267 4.95 11.38 50.91
N TYR A 268 6.29 11.59 50.92
CA TYR A 268 7.03 11.75 52.18
C TYR A 268 6.53 12.97 52.97
N ILE A 269 6.45 14.15 52.34
CA ILE A 269 5.94 15.36 52.95
C ILE A 269 4.52 15.14 53.48
N ALA A 270 3.64 14.55 52.68
CA ALA A 270 2.25 14.27 53.03
C ALA A 270 2.12 13.35 54.27
N ASN A 271 3.05 12.43 54.46
CA ASN A 271 3.01 11.44 55.53
C ASN A 271 3.78 11.85 56.80
N HIS A 272 4.83 12.70 56.66
CA HIS A 272 5.71 13.05 57.78
C HIS A 272 5.45 14.44 58.36
N THR A 273 4.72 15.29 57.66
CA THR A 273 4.25 16.54 58.25
C THR A 273 3.09 16.26 59.17
N ASN A 274 3.39 16.08 60.46
CA ASN A 274 2.39 16.00 61.51
C ASN A 274 1.85 17.42 61.75
N TYR A 275 0.84 17.78 60.95
CA TYR A 275 0.21 19.09 60.91
C TYR A 275 -0.37 19.54 62.27
N THR A 276 -0.59 18.62 63.16
CA THR A 276 -1.08 18.90 64.50
C THR A 276 -0.02 19.55 65.42
N ASN A 277 1.29 19.35 65.19
CA ASN A 277 2.33 19.87 66.05
C ASN A 277 2.87 21.26 65.63
N TYR A 278 2.53 21.74 64.43
CA TYR A 278 3.09 23.00 63.89
C TYR A 278 2.08 24.13 63.75
N ASN A 279 0.85 23.96 64.15
CA ASN A 279 -0.18 25.01 64.04
C ASN A 279 -0.29 25.60 62.60
N PHE A 280 -0.25 24.71 61.56
CA PHE A 280 -0.36 25.09 60.14
C PHE A 280 -1.82 24.94 59.66
N PRO A 281 -2.70 25.90 59.89
CA PRO A 281 -4.07 25.75 59.42
C PRO A 281 -4.27 25.86 57.91
N TYR A 282 -3.17 26.11 57.11
CA TYR A 282 -3.28 26.53 55.72
C TYR A 282 -2.41 25.77 54.71
N LEU A 283 -1.74 24.67 55.08
CA LEU A 283 -0.97 23.86 54.12
C LEU A 283 -1.86 22.71 53.64
N TYR A 284 -2.68 22.98 52.65
CA TYR A 284 -3.71 22.04 52.22
C TYR A 284 -3.33 21.16 51.02
N TRP A 285 -2.24 21.46 50.29
CA TRP A 285 -1.87 20.70 49.14
C TRP A 285 -0.36 20.74 48.85
N VAL A 286 0.11 19.66 48.20
CA VAL A 286 1.41 19.57 47.55
C VAL A 286 1.19 19.22 46.11
N GLY A 287 1.52 20.12 45.23
CA GLY A 287 1.30 19.95 43.79
C GLY A 287 2.62 19.65 43.06
N LEU A 288 2.50 19.10 41.91
CA LEU A 288 3.59 18.88 40.96
C LEU A 288 3.30 19.65 39.68
N SER A 289 4.31 20.35 39.19
CA SER A 289 4.32 20.92 37.84
C SER A 289 5.38 20.21 37.04
N CYS A 290 5.01 19.58 35.92
CA CYS A 290 5.90 18.75 35.14
C CYS A 290 6.09 19.29 33.71
N THR A 291 7.28 19.06 33.13
CA THR A 291 7.68 19.58 31.82
C THR A 291 6.85 18.98 30.65
N ASN A 292 6.13 17.90 30.88
CA ASN A 292 5.23 17.29 29.88
C ASN A 292 3.84 17.95 29.83
N GLY A 293 3.60 19.01 30.63
CA GLY A 293 2.30 19.68 30.73
C GLY A 293 1.24 18.91 31.54
N ILE A 294 1.60 17.75 32.10
CA ILE A 294 0.72 17.00 33.00
C ILE A 294 1.00 17.49 34.41
N GLY A 295 0.20 18.45 34.87
CA GLY A 295 0.14 18.85 36.26
C GLY A 295 -0.73 17.86 37.05
N ASP A 296 -0.31 17.44 38.22
CA ASP A 296 -1.09 16.67 39.14
C ASP A 296 -1.15 17.39 40.48
N THR A 297 -2.34 17.73 40.92
CA THR A 297 -2.60 18.35 42.22
C THR A 297 -3.12 17.30 43.18
N TRP A 298 -2.40 17.05 44.25
CA TRP A 298 -2.87 16.19 45.31
C TRP A 298 -3.40 17.04 46.47
N THR A 299 -4.66 16.89 46.79
CA THR A 299 -5.29 17.53 47.95
C THR A 299 -5.46 16.50 49.07
N ARG A 300 -4.92 16.80 50.25
CA ARG A 300 -5.29 16.08 51.45
C ARG A 300 -6.47 16.80 52.11
N SER A 301 -7.57 16.13 52.28
CA SER A 301 -8.70 16.62 53.10
C SER A 301 -8.29 16.55 54.58
N VAL A 302 -8.17 17.70 55.20
CA VAL A 302 -8.05 17.80 56.69
C VAL A 302 -9.32 18.52 57.15
N GLY A 303 -10.30 17.77 57.65
CA GLY A 303 -11.59 18.32 58.02
C GLY A 303 -12.45 18.71 56.82
N THR A 304 -13.68 19.09 57.03
CA THR A 304 -14.80 19.25 56.11
C THR A 304 -14.65 20.30 54.98
N LYS A 305 -13.45 20.64 54.51
CA LYS A 305 -13.25 21.60 53.38
C LYS A 305 -12.42 20.96 52.28
N ASN A 306 -13.10 20.63 51.20
CA ASN A 306 -12.46 20.28 49.93
C ASN A 306 -12.06 21.56 49.18
N PHE A 307 -10.79 21.70 48.87
CA PHE A 307 -10.31 22.75 47.94
C PHE A 307 -9.86 22.07 46.67
N THR A 308 -10.53 22.36 45.58
CA THR A 308 -10.05 22.11 44.23
C THR A 308 -9.33 23.35 43.72
N SER A 309 -8.03 23.24 43.43
CA SER A 309 -7.36 24.26 42.64
C SER A 309 -7.30 23.82 41.19
N GLN A 310 -7.86 24.60 40.29
CA GLN A 310 -7.59 24.51 38.86
C GLN A 310 -6.32 25.34 38.58
N TRP A 311 -5.41 24.78 37.81
CA TRP A 311 -4.28 25.47 37.19
C TRP A 311 -4.56 25.62 35.71
#